data_b493626d9fdcb96c96e8a043c5791e1b
#
_entry.id   b493626d9fdcb96c96e8a043c5791e1b
#
_cell.length_a   1.000
_cell.length_b   1.000
_cell.length_c   1.000
_cell.angle_alpha   90.00
_cell.angle_beta   90.00
_cell.angle_gamma   90.00
#
_symmetry.space_group_name_H-M   'P 1'
#
loop_
_entity.id
_entity.type
_entity.pdbx_description
1 polymer ?
#
loop_
_entity_poly.entity_id
_entity_poly.type
_entity_poly.pdbx_seq_one_letter_code
_entity_poly.pdbx_strand_id
1 'polypeptide(L)'
;MNKIEVHLLCCDEAPILKYALRHYATFASSITVHDLGSTDGSIEVAHAGGAMVRNWDSNNQVDDRVNMRIKNECWRGTDADWVMCVDADELIWFRQDPDVVLTNYLLSGVPLIRPRGYEMTSEEYPTTEHQIYDEVKYGARDDHWYAKPCIFSPLLVREVNFAPGAHDVAATLKGGEVMRGEVQPIADAVYLLHFHQIGPIERIAQKYDRTRSRMCQANVEHRWGNFEPGIKHATDKRNAINSRLERVIP
;
A
#
# COMPACT_ATOMS: atom_id res chain seq x y z
N MET A 1 20.99 1.71 12.06
CA MET A 1 19.88 1.03 11.36
C MET A 1 18.60 1.74 11.76
N ASN A 2 17.83 2.23 10.79
CA ASN A 2 16.57 2.91 11.06
C ASN A 2 15.55 1.93 11.68
N LYS A 3 14.78 2.40 12.63
CA LYS A 3 13.61 1.69 13.13
C LYS A 3 12.44 1.97 12.20
N ILE A 4 11.99 0.96 11.47
CA ILE A 4 10.93 1.08 10.45
C ILE A 4 9.71 0.31 10.92
N GLU A 5 8.57 0.98 11.02
CA GLU A 5 7.28 0.36 11.28
C GLU A 5 6.42 0.32 10.02
N VAL A 6 5.83 -0.85 9.74
CA VAL A 6 4.95 -1.04 8.59
C VAL A 6 3.54 -1.38 9.07
N HIS A 7 2.57 -0.62 8.58
CA HIS A 7 1.14 -0.80 8.83
C HIS A 7 0.46 -1.20 7.53
N LEU A 8 -0.08 -2.42 7.49
CA LEU A 8 -0.78 -3.00 6.34
C LEU A 8 -2.29 -2.98 6.57
N LEU A 9 -3.06 -2.34 5.71
CA LEU A 9 -4.52 -2.48 5.71
C LEU A 9 -4.89 -3.74 4.94
N CYS A 10 -5.72 -4.58 5.52
CA CYS A 10 -6.07 -5.90 4.99
C CYS A 10 -7.57 -6.19 5.10
N CYS A 11 -8.15 -6.73 4.03
CA CYS A 11 -9.46 -7.32 4.05
C CYS A 11 -9.61 -8.38 2.95
N ASP A 12 -9.67 -9.65 3.34
CA ASP A 12 -9.72 -10.80 2.44
C ASP A 12 -8.58 -10.81 1.39
N GLU A 13 -7.35 -10.70 1.86
CA GLU A 13 -6.13 -10.62 1.04
C GLU A 13 -5.09 -11.73 1.40
N ALA A 14 -5.52 -12.85 1.99
CA ALA A 14 -4.62 -13.94 2.40
C ALA A 14 -3.60 -14.37 1.32
N PRO A 15 -3.98 -14.49 0.03
CA PRO A 15 -3.03 -14.90 -1.00
C PRO A 15 -1.88 -13.93 -1.23
N ILE A 16 -2.12 -12.61 -1.15
CA ILE A 16 -1.10 -11.58 -1.37
C ILE A 16 -0.37 -11.21 -0.07
N LEU A 17 -1.07 -11.23 1.05
CA LEU A 17 -0.55 -10.83 2.36
C LEU A 17 0.70 -11.61 2.75
N LYS A 18 0.79 -12.91 2.43
CA LYS A 18 1.99 -13.72 2.69
C LYS A 18 3.25 -13.15 2.01
N TYR A 19 3.10 -12.57 0.82
CA TYR A 19 4.21 -11.95 0.10
C TYR A 19 4.57 -10.59 0.70
N ALA A 20 3.57 -9.80 1.08
CA ALA A 20 3.80 -8.53 1.75
C ALA A 20 4.56 -8.72 3.07
N LEU A 21 4.13 -9.67 3.89
CA LEU A 21 4.80 -9.99 5.16
C LEU A 21 6.25 -10.43 4.94
N ARG A 22 6.49 -11.35 3.98
CA ARG A 22 7.83 -11.82 3.64
C ARG A 22 8.72 -10.67 3.15
N HIS A 23 8.18 -9.78 2.33
CA HIS A 23 8.89 -8.61 1.83
C HIS A 23 9.29 -7.67 2.96
N TYR A 24 8.33 -7.22 3.75
CA TYR A 24 8.57 -6.24 4.81
C TYR A 24 9.42 -6.82 5.96
N ALA A 25 9.36 -8.12 6.24
CA ALA A 25 10.21 -8.77 7.24
C ALA A 25 11.71 -8.67 6.93
N THR A 26 12.09 -8.33 5.70
CA THR A 26 13.52 -8.16 5.33
C THR A 26 14.16 -6.89 5.89
N PHE A 27 13.35 -5.88 6.25
CA PHE A 27 13.89 -4.59 6.71
C PHE A 27 13.03 -3.88 7.78
N ALA A 28 11.76 -4.26 7.97
CA ALA A 28 10.91 -3.65 9.00
C ALA A 28 11.28 -4.14 10.40
N SER A 29 11.29 -3.22 11.35
CA SER A 29 11.46 -3.54 12.79
C SER A 29 10.18 -4.13 13.38
N SER A 30 9.02 -3.75 12.85
CA SER A 30 7.71 -4.32 13.21
C SER A 30 6.73 -4.20 12.06
N ILE A 31 5.79 -5.15 12.00
CA ILE A 31 4.69 -5.17 11.03
C ILE A 31 3.39 -5.30 11.81
N THR A 32 2.44 -4.41 11.53
CA THR A 32 1.07 -4.48 12.05
C THR A 32 0.09 -4.62 10.90
N VAL A 33 -0.72 -5.66 10.92
CA VAL A 33 -1.85 -5.86 10.00
C VAL A 33 -3.10 -5.30 10.66
N HIS A 34 -3.72 -4.31 10.01
CA HIS A 34 -5.02 -3.75 10.38
C HIS A 34 -6.09 -4.50 9.60
N ASP A 35 -6.70 -5.48 10.26
CA ASP A 35 -7.74 -6.30 9.66
C ASP A 35 -9.10 -5.61 9.70
N LEU A 36 -9.76 -5.55 8.55
CA LEU A 36 -11.05 -4.90 8.31
C LEU A 36 -12.19 -5.92 8.20
N GLY A 37 -12.07 -7.03 8.91
CA GLY A 37 -13.07 -8.09 8.95
C GLY A 37 -12.88 -9.16 7.88
N SER A 38 -11.65 -9.64 7.71
CA SER A 38 -11.33 -10.74 6.79
C SER A 38 -11.99 -12.06 7.21
N THR A 39 -12.34 -12.86 6.20
CA THR A 39 -12.97 -14.18 6.36
C THR A 39 -12.24 -15.28 5.60
N ASP A 40 -11.14 -14.97 4.93
CA ASP A 40 -10.41 -15.82 3.99
C ASP A 40 -9.13 -16.46 4.55
N GLY A 41 -8.86 -16.33 5.86
CA GLY A 41 -7.61 -16.80 6.47
C GLY A 41 -6.51 -15.74 6.52
N SER A 42 -6.77 -14.47 6.20
CA SER A 42 -5.78 -13.37 6.29
C SER A 42 -5.21 -13.21 7.70
N ILE A 43 -6.02 -13.38 8.75
CA ILE A 43 -5.58 -13.26 10.14
C ILE A 43 -4.58 -14.36 10.49
N GLU A 44 -4.85 -15.60 10.09
CA GLU A 44 -3.95 -16.74 10.30
C GLU A 44 -2.62 -16.54 9.56
N VAL A 45 -2.68 -16.03 8.32
CA VAL A 45 -1.49 -15.69 7.53
C VAL A 45 -0.69 -14.58 8.21
N ALA A 46 -1.34 -13.55 8.76
CA ALA A 46 -0.69 -12.47 9.48
C ALA A 46 0.07 -12.97 10.71
N HIS A 47 -0.57 -13.80 11.53
CA HIS A 47 0.07 -14.40 12.70
C HIS A 47 1.23 -15.32 12.34
N ALA A 48 1.05 -16.17 11.32
CA ALA A 48 2.11 -17.07 10.83
C ALA A 48 3.32 -16.29 10.28
N GLY A 49 3.09 -15.09 9.70
CA GLY A 49 4.13 -14.18 9.24
C GLY A 49 4.77 -13.32 10.34
N GLY A 50 4.39 -13.52 11.61
CA GLY A 50 4.95 -12.79 12.76
C GLY A 50 4.45 -11.35 12.92
N ALA A 51 3.39 -10.96 12.22
CA ALA A 51 2.81 -9.64 12.34
C ALA A 51 1.91 -9.51 13.57
N MET A 52 1.85 -8.31 14.14
CA MET A 52 0.77 -7.95 15.06
C MET A 52 -0.53 -7.77 14.26
N VAL A 53 -1.65 -8.20 14.83
CA VAL A 53 -2.97 -7.99 14.22
C VAL A 53 -3.80 -7.05 15.07
N ARG A 54 -4.40 -6.05 14.44
CA ARG A 54 -5.39 -5.15 15.04
C ARG A 54 -6.68 -5.24 14.24
N ASN A 55 -7.74 -5.71 14.88
CA ASN A 55 -9.06 -5.84 14.26
C ASN A 55 -9.81 -4.51 14.34
N TRP A 56 -10.41 -4.11 13.22
CA TRP A 56 -11.24 -2.92 13.11
C TRP A 56 -12.65 -3.31 12.66
N ASP A 57 -13.64 -2.77 13.36
CA ASP A 57 -15.01 -2.95 12.94
C ASP A 57 -15.30 -2.05 11.71
N SER A 58 -15.38 -2.67 10.56
CA SER A 58 -15.76 -2.04 9.29
C SER A 58 -17.25 -2.21 8.97
N ASN A 59 -18.03 -2.87 9.84
CA ASN A 59 -19.39 -3.32 9.54
C ASN A 59 -19.47 -4.13 8.24
N ASN A 60 -18.42 -4.87 7.92
CA ASN A 60 -18.23 -5.58 6.65
C ASN A 60 -18.33 -4.66 5.42
N GLN A 61 -17.96 -3.41 5.54
CA GLN A 61 -18.01 -2.41 4.48
C GLN A 61 -16.61 -1.93 4.09
N VAL A 62 -16.47 -1.51 2.84
CA VAL A 62 -15.34 -0.70 2.38
C VAL A 62 -15.67 0.76 2.66
N ASP A 63 -15.04 1.32 3.68
CA ASP A 63 -15.24 2.69 4.14
C ASP A 63 -13.91 3.43 4.23
N ASP A 64 -13.66 4.34 3.31
CA ASP A 64 -12.42 5.11 3.28
C ASP A 64 -12.23 6.01 4.50
N ARG A 65 -13.30 6.37 5.22
CA ARG A 65 -13.19 7.11 6.48
C ARG A 65 -12.53 6.26 7.56
N VAL A 66 -12.82 4.95 7.59
CA VAL A 66 -12.16 3.99 8.50
C VAL A 66 -10.69 3.84 8.08
N ASN A 67 -10.43 3.66 6.78
CA ASN A 67 -9.07 3.51 6.25
C ASN A 67 -8.20 4.74 6.55
N MET A 68 -8.74 5.95 6.31
CA MET A 68 -8.07 7.20 6.65
C MET A 68 -7.78 7.31 8.16
N ARG A 69 -8.78 7.01 9.00
CA ARG A 69 -8.59 7.04 10.46
C ARG A 69 -7.47 6.11 10.91
N ILE A 70 -7.42 4.87 10.38
CA ILE A 70 -6.35 3.93 10.68
C ILE A 70 -5.00 4.53 10.30
N LYS A 71 -4.82 4.97 9.07
CA LYS A 71 -3.55 5.52 8.57
C LYS A 71 -3.12 6.79 9.31
N ASN A 72 -4.07 7.60 9.79
CA ASN A 72 -3.78 8.82 10.55
C ASN A 72 -3.39 8.56 12.01
N GLU A 73 -3.82 7.44 12.59
CA GLU A 73 -3.70 7.18 14.03
C GLU A 73 -2.75 6.02 14.37
N CYS A 74 -2.53 5.07 13.46
CA CYS A 74 -1.83 3.81 13.77
C CYS A 74 -0.39 3.98 14.26
N TRP A 75 0.27 5.07 13.91
CA TRP A 75 1.64 5.41 14.24
C TRP A 75 1.79 6.30 15.48
N ARG A 76 0.68 6.75 16.07
CA ARG A 76 0.75 7.64 17.25
C ARG A 76 1.41 6.94 18.43
N GLY A 77 2.39 7.62 19.03
CA GLY A 77 3.16 7.08 20.16
C GLY A 77 4.29 6.13 19.75
N THR A 78 4.57 5.99 18.46
CA THR A 78 5.74 5.24 17.98
C THR A 78 7.05 5.98 18.30
N ASP A 79 8.13 5.21 18.48
CA ASP A 79 9.51 5.66 18.53
C ASP A 79 10.29 5.29 17.24
N ALA A 80 9.57 4.95 16.16
CA ALA A 80 10.15 4.65 14.87
C ALA A 80 10.77 5.89 14.20
N ASP A 81 11.83 5.66 13.43
CA ASP A 81 12.40 6.68 12.56
C ASP A 81 11.53 6.91 11.32
N TRP A 82 10.94 5.83 10.82
CA TRP A 82 10.08 5.82 9.64
C TRP A 82 8.85 4.94 9.82
N VAL A 83 7.74 5.41 9.28
CA VAL A 83 6.46 4.67 9.20
C VAL A 83 6.05 4.53 7.75
N MET A 84 5.55 3.35 7.40
CA MET A 84 4.93 3.03 6.11
C MET A 84 3.48 2.60 6.33
N CYS A 85 2.53 3.31 5.71
CA CYS A 85 1.10 2.98 5.77
C CYS A 85 0.63 2.59 4.37
N VAL A 86 0.47 1.30 4.10
CA VAL A 86 0.18 0.73 2.78
C VAL A 86 -0.96 -0.28 2.85
N ASP A 87 -1.49 -0.66 1.70
CA ASP A 87 -2.47 -1.73 1.59
C ASP A 87 -1.75 -3.08 1.43
N ALA A 88 -2.41 -4.21 1.72
CA ALA A 88 -1.78 -5.54 1.72
C ALA A 88 -1.21 -5.97 0.34
N ASP A 89 -1.69 -5.36 -0.75
CA ASP A 89 -1.23 -5.59 -2.11
C ASP A 89 -0.24 -4.52 -2.63
N GLU A 90 0.30 -3.68 -1.73
CA GLU A 90 1.28 -2.64 -2.01
C GLU A 90 2.63 -2.97 -1.36
N LEU A 91 3.70 -3.03 -2.15
CA LEU A 91 5.05 -3.25 -1.65
C LEU A 91 5.93 -2.04 -1.94
N ILE A 92 6.58 -1.51 -0.88
CA ILE A 92 7.60 -0.47 -1.02
C ILE A 92 8.94 -1.13 -1.32
N TRP A 93 9.38 -1.03 -2.56
CA TRP A 93 10.62 -1.61 -3.03
C TRP A 93 11.71 -0.54 -3.17
N PHE A 94 12.88 -0.83 -2.63
CA PHE A 94 14.04 0.06 -2.66
C PHE A 94 15.06 -0.43 -3.69
N ARG A 95 15.56 0.48 -4.50
CA ARG A 95 16.63 0.17 -5.48
C ARG A 95 17.99 -0.10 -4.84
N GLN A 96 18.16 0.33 -3.60
CA GLN A 96 19.35 0.19 -2.78
C GLN A 96 18.93 -0.27 -1.38
N ASP A 97 19.89 -0.50 -0.50
CA ASP A 97 19.61 -0.84 0.90
C ASP A 97 18.63 0.17 1.52
N PRO A 98 17.49 -0.29 2.07
CA PRO A 98 16.47 0.57 2.67
C PRO A 98 17.02 1.50 3.76
N ASP A 99 17.94 0.97 4.60
CA ASP A 99 18.53 1.75 5.70
C ASP A 99 19.36 2.92 5.17
N VAL A 100 20.14 2.69 4.11
CA VAL A 100 20.93 3.76 3.46
C VAL A 100 20.03 4.81 2.84
N VAL A 101 19.00 4.39 2.08
CA VAL A 101 18.08 5.32 1.42
C VAL A 101 17.33 6.17 2.44
N LEU A 102 16.76 5.55 3.47
CA LEU A 102 15.98 6.24 4.49
C LEU A 102 16.84 7.14 5.38
N THR A 103 18.09 6.73 5.71
CA THR A 103 19.05 7.58 6.41
C THR A 103 19.36 8.85 5.62
N ASN A 104 19.58 8.74 4.31
CA ASN A 104 19.86 9.89 3.46
C ASN A 104 18.68 10.87 3.41
N TYR A 105 17.45 10.38 3.33
CA TYR A 105 16.24 11.23 3.40
C TYR A 105 16.10 11.91 4.75
N LEU A 106 16.34 11.20 5.86
CA LEU A 106 16.27 11.78 7.21
C LEU A 106 17.32 12.89 7.41
N LEU A 107 18.57 12.63 7.02
CA LEU A 107 19.67 13.61 7.09
C LEU A 107 19.42 14.83 6.20
N SER A 108 18.69 14.66 5.10
CA SER A 108 18.27 15.75 4.22
C SER A 108 17.03 16.50 4.72
N GLY A 109 16.48 16.11 5.88
CA GLY A 109 15.30 16.75 6.46
C GLY A 109 14.00 16.48 5.68
N VAL A 110 13.93 15.40 4.90
CA VAL A 110 12.75 15.01 4.13
C VAL A 110 11.76 14.28 5.03
N PRO A 111 10.60 14.86 5.37
CA PRO A 111 9.67 14.27 6.32
C PRO A 111 8.71 13.25 5.70
N LEU A 112 8.55 13.30 4.37
CA LEU A 112 7.54 12.55 3.62
C LEU A 112 8.12 12.14 2.28
N ILE A 113 8.08 10.85 1.96
CA ILE A 113 8.59 10.29 0.70
C ILE A 113 7.42 9.87 -0.17
N ARG A 114 7.41 10.36 -1.42
CA ARG A 114 6.49 9.97 -2.47
C ARG A 114 7.20 8.99 -3.41
N PRO A 115 6.93 7.67 -3.33
CA PRO A 115 7.56 6.67 -4.18
C PRO A 115 7.08 6.80 -5.63
N ARG A 116 7.85 6.27 -6.57
CA ARG A 116 7.39 6.06 -7.94
C ARG A 116 6.39 4.91 -7.99
N GLY A 117 5.23 5.13 -8.59
CA GLY A 117 4.14 4.17 -8.61
C GLY A 117 4.14 3.25 -9.82
N TYR A 118 3.90 1.96 -9.58
CA TYR A 118 3.74 0.95 -10.63
C TYR A 118 2.55 0.04 -10.34
N GLU A 119 1.66 -0.14 -11.33
CA GLU A 119 0.68 -1.22 -11.33
C GLU A 119 1.31 -2.47 -11.93
N MET A 120 1.58 -3.47 -11.10
CA MET A 120 2.20 -4.73 -11.51
C MET A 120 1.16 -5.68 -12.12
N THR A 121 1.56 -6.49 -13.09
CA THR A 121 0.64 -7.40 -13.77
C THR A 121 1.28 -8.74 -14.12
N SER A 122 0.47 -9.79 -14.10
CA SER A 122 0.77 -11.13 -14.61
C SER A 122 -0.50 -11.85 -15.02
N GLU A 123 -0.41 -12.77 -15.97
CA GLU A 123 -1.55 -13.59 -16.38
C GLU A 123 -1.84 -14.69 -15.36
N GLU A 124 -0.79 -15.25 -14.77
CA GLU A 124 -0.89 -16.26 -13.73
C GLU A 124 -0.67 -15.64 -12.35
N TYR A 125 -1.31 -16.23 -11.34
CA TYR A 125 -1.05 -15.86 -9.95
C TYR A 125 0.27 -16.48 -9.50
N PRO A 126 1.18 -15.70 -8.86
CA PRO A 126 2.49 -16.22 -8.47
C PRO A 126 2.38 -17.33 -7.43
N THR A 127 3.24 -18.33 -7.56
CA THR A 127 3.31 -19.49 -6.66
C THR A 127 4.61 -19.59 -5.89
N THR A 128 5.57 -18.71 -6.18
CA THR A 128 6.91 -18.72 -5.58
C THR A 128 6.89 -18.72 -4.06
N GLU A 129 7.83 -19.48 -3.47
CA GLU A 129 8.14 -19.42 -2.03
C GLU A 129 9.15 -18.29 -1.71
N HIS A 130 9.57 -17.53 -2.70
CA HIS A 130 10.46 -16.36 -2.60
C HIS A 130 9.67 -15.05 -2.65
N GLN A 131 10.29 -13.99 -3.14
CA GLN A 131 9.61 -12.70 -3.27
C GLN A 131 8.69 -12.68 -4.49
N ILE A 132 7.54 -12.03 -4.36
CA ILE A 132 6.53 -11.98 -5.45
C ILE A 132 7.12 -11.42 -6.74
N TYR A 133 8.02 -10.46 -6.64
CA TYR A 133 8.67 -9.83 -7.79
C TYR A 133 9.79 -10.68 -8.43
N ASP A 134 10.07 -11.89 -7.93
CA ASP A 134 10.90 -12.85 -8.63
C ASP A 134 10.16 -13.46 -9.82
N GLU A 135 8.81 -13.54 -9.75
CA GLU A 135 7.93 -13.97 -10.85
C GLU A 135 7.27 -12.75 -11.54
N VAL A 136 6.73 -11.80 -10.78
CA VAL A 136 6.00 -10.66 -11.32
C VAL A 136 6.93 -9.46 -11.47
N LYS A 137 7.58 -9.34 -12.64
CA LYS A 137 8.61 -8.33 -12.92
C LYS A 137 8.14 -7.17 -13.77
N TYR A 138 6.97 -7.29 -14.38
CA TYR A 138 6.44 -6.33 -15.34
C TYR A 138 5.26 -5.56 -14.76
N GLY A 139 5.16 -4.30 -15.13
CA GLY A 139 4.09 -3.41 -14.73
C GLY A 139 4.03 -2.18 -15.61
N ALA A 140 3.08 -1.31 -15.34
CA ALA A 140 2.98 -0.02 -15.97
C ALA A 140 3.21 1.09 -14.95
N ARG A 141 4.05 2.06 -15.29
CA ARG A 141 4.22 3.25 -14.46
C ARG A 141 2.92 4.04 -14.40
N ASP A 142 2.52 4.41 -13.20
CA ASP A 142 1.36 5.25 -12.95
C ASP A 142 1.57 6.13 -11.72
N ASP A 143 2.27 7.24 -11.92
CA ASP A 143 2.57 8.18 -10.84
C ASP A 143 1.34 9.01 -10.41
N HIS A 144 0.22 8.93 -11.13
CA HIS A 144 -1.02 9.61 -10.75
C HIS A 144 -1.75 8.86 -9.64
N TRP A 145 -1.90 7.53 -9.79
CA TRP A 145 -2.66 6.73 -8.85
C TRP A 145 -1.81 5.99 -7.82
N TYR A 146 -0.56 5.62 -8.17
CA TYR A 146 0.25 4.77 -7.31
C TYR A 146 1.53 5.43 -6.76
N ALA A 147 1.84 6.68 -7.11
CA ALA A 147 2.85 7.45 -6.40
C ALA A 147 2.27 7.99 -5.09
N LYS A 148 1.85 7.08 -4.18
CA LYS A 148 1.22 7.43 -2.91
C LYS A 148 2.26 7.89 -1.89
N PRO A 149 2.10 9.07 -1.25
CA PRO A 149 3.02 9.55 -0.22
C PRO A 149 2.78 8.82 1.12
N CYS A 150 3.08 7.53 1.15
CA CYS A 150 2.75 6.61 2.25
C CYS A 150 3.89 6.34 3.23
N ILE A 151 5.05 7.00 3.05
CA ILE A 151 6.25 6.84 3.88
C ILE A 151 6.56 8.18 4.54
N PHE A 152 6.63 8.23 5.87
CA PHE A 152 6.90 9.47 6.59
C PHE A 152 7.72 9.22 7.86
N SER A 153 8.40 10.28 8.34
CA SER A 153 9.21 10.23 9.57
C SER A 153 8.48 10.87 10.75
N PRO A 154 8.10 10.09 11.80
CA PRO A 154 7.56 10.63 13.05
C PRO A 154 8.50 11.58 13.77
N LEU A 155 9.80 11.53 13.45
CA LEU A 155 10.78 12.48 14.00
C LEU A 155 10.59 13.89 13.47
N LEU A 156 10.02 14.04 12.26
CA LEU A 156 9.87 15.32 11.56
C LEU A 156 8.42 15.79 11.47
N VAL A 157 7.45 14.87 11.44
CA VAL A 157 6.02 15.21 11.39
C VAL A 157 5.37 15.16 12.78
N ARG A 158 4.36 16.00 12.98
CA ARG A 158 3.47 16.02 14.15
C ARG A 158 2.14 15.34 13.86
N GLU A 159 1.65 15.52 12.64
CA GLU A 159 0.37 14.96 12.16
C GLU A 159 0.46 14.57 10.70
N VAL A 160 -0.29 13.54 10.34
CA VAL A 160 -0.57 13.17 8.95
C VAL A 160 -2.07 13.03 8.78
N ASN A 161 -2.60 13.51 7.64
CA ASN A 161 -4.00 13.42 7.28
C ASN A 161 -4.09 12.88 5.86
N PHE A 162 -4.31 11.58 5.75
CA PHE A 162 -4.46 10.90 4.46
C PHE A 162 -5.80 11.23 3.81
N ALA A 163 -5.78 11.45 2.51
CA ALA A 163 -6.96 11.52 1.67
C ALA A 163 -7.48 10.09 1.34
N PRO A 164 -8.73 9.96 0.85
CA PRO A 164 -9.28 8.68 0.43
C PRO A 164 -8.36 7.95 -0.57
N GLY A 165 -8.22 6.62 -0.41
CA GLY A 165 -7.28 5.82 -1.20
C GLY A 165 -5.80 6.10 -0.94
N ALA A 166 -5.47 7.01 0.00
CA ALA A 166 -4.12 7.45 0.32
C ALA A 166 -3.34 8.06 -0.88
N HIS A 167 -4.05 8.57 -1.88
CA HIS A 167 -3.43 9.20 -3.06
C HIS A 167 -2.78 10.54 -2.74
N ASP A 168 -3.19 11.19 -1.65
CA ASP A 168 -2.55 12.38 -1.09
C ASP A 168 -2.51 12.31 0.44
N VAL A 169 -1.62 13.11 1.03
CA VAL A 169 -1.51 13.31 2.47
C VAL A 169 -1.16 14.76 2.78
N ALA A 170 -1.80 15.34 3.77
CA ALA A 170 -1.36 16.59 4.38
C ALA A 170 -0.58 16.28 5.66
N ALA A 171 0.71 16.58 5.69
CA ALA A 171 1.56 16.41 6.86
C ALA A 171 1.80 17.76 7.54
N THR A 172 1.59 17.83 8.86
CA THR A 172 2.01 18.98 9.67
C THR A 172 3.35 18.66 10.30
N LEU A 173 4.36 19.45 10.00
CA LEU A 173 5.71 19.29 10.54
C LEU A 173 5.75 19.71 12.03
N LYS A 174 6.77 19.26 12.77
CA LYS A 174 6.97 19.67 14.16
C LYS A 174 7.14 21.18 14.33
N GLY A 175 7.66 21.87 13.31
CA GLY A 175 7.75 23.32 13.23
C GLY A 175 6.43 24.05 12.97
N GLY A 176 5.34 23.32 12.69
CA GLY A 176 4.01 23.87 12.41
C GLY A 176 3.70 24.10 10.92
N GLU A 177 4.67 23.96 10.04
CA GLU A 177 4.46 24.02 8.59
C GLU A 177 3.61 22.86 8.10
N VAL A 178 2.74 23.12 7.11
CA VAL A 178 1.91 22.09 6.46
C VAL A 178 2.46 21.79 5.08
N MET A 179 2.73 20.51 4.85
CA MET A 179 3.23 19.97 3.59
C MET A 179 2.18 19.06 2.96
N ARG A 180 2.04 19.13 1.63
CA ARG A 180 1.19 18.21 0.86
C ARG A 180 2.04 17.18 0.14
N GLY A 181 1.61 15.91 0.23
CA GLY A 181 2.36 14.80 -0.35
C GLY A 181 2.31 14.75 -1.87
N GLU A 182 1.19 15.13 -2.47
CA GLU A 182 0.99 15.11 -3.93
C GLU A 182 1.95 16.02 -4.70
N VAL A 183 2.44 17.09 -4.06
CA VAL A 183 3.39 18.03 -4.68
C VAL A 183 4.87 17.69 -4.35
N GLN A 184 5.12 16.65 -3.57
CA GLN A 184 6.48 16.23 -3.28
C GLN A 184 7.13 15.62 -4.53
N PRO A 185 8.44 15.84 -4.73
CA PRO A 185 9.18 15.16 -5.79
C PRO A 185 9.05 13.64 -5.66
N ILE A 186 8.88 12.97 -6.80
CA ILE A 186 8.84 11.51 -6.84
C ILE A 186 10.25 10.97 -6.59
N ALA A 187 10.36 10.07 -5.62
CA ALA A 187 11.63 9.46 -5.24
C ALA A 187 12.10 8.45 -6.30
N ASP A 188 13.31 8.64 -6.86
CA ASP A 188 13.87 7.75 -7.87
C ASP A 188 14.40 6.43 -7.30
N ALA A 189 14.71 6.40 -6.01
CA ALA A 189 15.25 5.23 -5.33
C ALA A 189 14.19 4.33 -4.69
N VAL A 190 12.91 4.76 -4.67
CA VAL A 190 11.82 4.09 -3.96
C VAL A 190 10.64 3.88 -4.89
N TYR A 191 10.17 2.65 -4.99
CA TYR A 191 9.02 2.27 -5.80
C TYR A 191 7.87 1.80 -4.91
N LEU A 192 6.64 2.13 -5.28
CA LEU A 192 5.44 1.46 -4.79
C LEU A 192 4.98 0.50 -5.88
N LEU A 193 5.04 -0.78 -5.59
CA LEU A 193 4.60 -1.86 -6.47
C LEU A 193 3.21 -2.30 -6.02
N HIS A 194 2.20 -2.03 -6.83
CA HIS A 194 0.81 -2.40 -6.56
C HIS A 194 0.44 -3.66 -7.32
N PHE A 195 0.02 -4.71 -6.61
CA PHE A 195 -0.20 -6.05 -7.15
C PHE A 195 -1.68 -6.41 -7.32
N HIS A 196 -2.53 -5.45 -7.63
CA HIS A 196 -3.95 -5.69 -7.82
C HIS A 196 -4.23 -6.48 -9.12
N GLN A 197 -3.47 -6.21 -10.18
CA GLN A 197 -3.70 -6.72 -11.53
C GLN A 197 -2.93 -8.02 -11.85
N ILE A 198 -2.73 -8.90 -10.87
CA ILE A 198 -2.02 -10.16 -11.04
C ILE A 198 -2.95 -11.37 -11.03
N GLY A 199 -2.60 -12.40 -11.81
CA GLY A 199 -3.37 -13.65 -11.93
C GLY A 199 -4.47 -13.59 -12.99
N PRO A 200 -5.31 -14.62 -13.09
CA PRO A 200 -6.38 -14.71 -14.06
C PRO A 200 -7.37 -13.54 -13.97
N ILE A 201 -7.92 -13.14 -15.11
CA ILE A 201 -8.81 -11.97 -15.19
C ILE A 201 -10.09 -12.16 -14.36
N GLU A 202 -10.56 -13.40 -14.25
CA GLU A 202 -11.72 -13.75 -13.44
C GLU A 202 -11.49 -13.47 -11.96
N ARG A 203 -10.28 -13.73 -11.44
CA ARG A 203 -9.89 -13.40 -10.06
C ARG A 203 -9.95 -11.89 -9.82
N ILE A 204 -9.45 -11.10 -10.76
CA ILE A 204 -9.45 -9.65 -10.65
C ILE A 204 -10.89 -9.11 -10.69
N ALA A 205 -11.72 -9.63 -11.60
CA ALA A 205 -13.14 -9.28 -11.69
C ALA A 205 -13.87 -9.62 -10.37
N GLN A 206 -13.65 -10.80 -9.81
CA GLN A 206 -14.21 -11.19 -8.51
C GLN A 206 -13.77 -10.26 -7.36
N LYS A 207 -12.50 -9.80 -7.36
CA LYS A 207 -12.03 -8.81 -6.38
C LYS A 207 -12.77 -7.49 -6.53
N TYR A 208 -12.97 -6.98 -7.76
CA TYR A 208 -13.77 -5.78 -8.00
C TYR A 208 -15.22 -5.95 -7.56
N ASP A 209 -15.86 -7.06 -7.92
CA ASP A 209 -17.25 -7.35 -7.55
C ASP A 209 -17.42 -7.40 -6.02
N ARG A 210 -16.51 -8.10 -5.32
CA ARG A 210 -16.50 -8.17 -3.86
C ARG A 210 -16.33 -6.78 -3.23
N THR A 211 -15.37 -6.00 -3.70
CA THR A 211 -15.12 -4.64 -3.19
C THR A 211 -16.34 -3.76 -3.43
N ARG A 212 -16.91 -3.79 -4.63
CA ARG A 212 -18.09 -3.00 -4.99
C ARG A 212 -19.33 -3.36 -4.17
N SER A 213 -19.56 -4.63 -3.92
CA SER A 213 -20.71 -5.10 -3.13
C SER A 213 -20.66 -4.67 -1.66
N ARG A 214 -19.47 -4.33 -1.17
CA ARG A 214 -19.22 -3.92 0.23
C ARG A 214 -19.04 -2.41 0.39
N MET A 215 -19.08 -1.62 -0.68
CA MET A 215 -18.88 -0.17 -0.57
C MET A 215 -19.96 0.48 0.31
N CYS A 216 -19.53 1.27 1.29
CA CYS A 216 -20.44 2.05 2.11
C CYS A 216 -21.07 3.19 1.31
N GLN A 217 -22.20 3.71 1.81
CA GLN A 217 -22.93 4.81 1.16
C GLN A 217 -22.05 6.04 0.93
N ALA A 218 -21.21 6.41 1.90
CA ALA A 218 -20.33 7.58 1.78
C ALA A 218 -19.32 7.41 0.63
N ASN A 219 -18.71 6.23 0.46
CA ASN A 219 -17.82 5.98 -0.66
C ASN A 219 -18.53 6.14 -2.01
N VAL A 220 -19.77 5.67 -2.11
CA VAL A 220 -20.58 5.79 -3.34
C VAL A 220 -20.92 7.25 -3.62
N GLU A 221 -21.39 7.99 -2.63
CA GLU A 221 -21.78 9.41 -2.77
C GLU A 221 -20.60 10.31 -3.16
N HIS A 222 -19.44 10.08 -2.56
CA HIS A 222 -18.22 10.85 -2.82
C HIS A 222 -17.39 10.30 -4.00
N ARG A 223 -17.82 9.17 -4.59
CA ARG A 223 -17.11 8.46 -5.67
C ARG A 223 -15.69 8.04 -5.26
N TRP A 224 -15.49 7.75 -3.99
CA TRP A 224 -14.23 7.21 -3.49
C TRP A 224 -14.14 5.72 -3.86
N GLY A 225 -12.92 5.27 -4.22
CA GLY A 225 -12.72 3.88 -4.61
C GLY A 225 -13.64 3.48 -5.79
N ASN A 226 -13.50 4.14 -6.93
CA ASN A 226 -14.36 3.96 -8.10
C ASN A 226 -14.15 2.57 -8.74
N PHE A 227 -14.68 1.53 -8.09
CA PHE A 227 -14.62 0.15 -8.54
C PHE A 227 -15.84 -0.16 -9.42
N GLU A 228 -15.65 -0.17 -10.72
CA GLU A 228 -16.67 -0.71 -11.63
C GLU A 228 -16.60 -2.24 -11.60
N PRO A 229 -17.73 -2.92 -11.44
CA PRO A 229 -17.76 -4.38 -11.37
C PRO A 229 -17.59 -5.04 -12.75
N GLY A 230 -17.25 -6.32 -12.70
CA GLY A 230 -17.33 -7.23 -13.82
C GLY A 230 -16.04 -7.38 -14.65
N ILE A 231 -16.06 -8.47 -15.40
CA ILE A 231 -14.91 -8.95 -16.17
C ILE A 231 -14.49 -7.96 -17.27
N LYS A 232 -15.43 -7.23 -17.87
CA LYS A 232 -15.13 -6.23 -18.89
C LYS A 232 -14.24 -5.11 -18.34
N HIS A 233 -14.59 -4.56 -17.17
CA HIS A 233 -13.81 -3.52 -16.53
C HIS A 233 -12.40 -4.00 -16.16
N ALA A 234 -12.30 -5.22 -15.58
CA ALA A 234 -11.01 -5.83 -15.27
C ALA A 234 -10.15 -6.02 -16.53
N THR A 235 -10.75 -6.48 -17.63
CA THR A 235 -10.08 -6.65 -18.93
C THR A 235 -9.61 -5.33 -19.51
N ASP A 236 -10.46 -4.31 -19.52
CA ASP A 236 -10.12 -2.98 -20.04
C ASP A 236 -8.95 -2.36 -19.28
N LYS A 237 -8.95 -2.46 -17.93
CA LYS A 237 -7.82 -2.04 -17.10
C LYS A 237 -6.54 -2.82 -17.38
N ARG A 238 -6.63 -4.15 -17.46
CA ARG A 238 -5.47 -5.00 -17.80
C ARG A 238 -4.88 -4.62 -19.15
N ASN A 239 -5.72 -4.39 -20.18
CA ASN A 239 -5.27 -3.97 -21.49
C ASN A 239 -4.59 -2.60 -21.48
N ALA A 240 -5.11 -1.65 -20.69
CA ALA A 240 -4.50 -0.35 -20.51
C ALA A 240 -3.12 -0.42 -19.85
N ILE A 241 -2.90 -1.35 -18.91
CA ILE A 241 -1.60 -1.62 -18.30
C ILE A 241 -0.67 -2.25 -19.33
N ASN A 242 -1.13 -3.31 -20.02
CA ASN A 242 -0.34 -4.04 -21.01
C ASN A 242 0.12 -3.16 -22.17
N SER A 243 -0.64 -2.11 -22.54
CA SER A 243 -0.24 -1.15 -23.59
C SER A 243 0.95 -0.27 -23.18
N ARG A 244 1.31 -0.19 -21.88
CA ARG A 244 2.42 0.60 -21.31
C ARG A 244 3.39 -0.26 -20.51
N LEU A 245 3.38 -1.56 -20.77
CA LEU A 245 4.13 -2.54 -19.99
C LEU A 245 5.64 -2.31 -20.09
N GLU A 246 6.31 -2.24 -18.96
CA GLU A 246 7.76 -2.20 -18.86
C GLU A 246 8.29 -3.18 -17.81
N ARG A 247 9.56 -3.54 -17.93
CA ARG A 247 10.21 -4.32 -16.86
C ARG A 247 10.58 -3.39 -15.73
N VAL A 248 9.94 -3.58 -14.57
CA VAL A 248 10.08 -2.75 -13.37
C VAL A 248 11.20 -3.25 -12.46
N ILE A 249 11.25 -4.56 -12.28
CA ILE A 249 12.24 -5.22 -11.42
C ILE A 249 13.32 -5.90 -12.29
N PRO A 250 14.59 -5.76 -11.95
CA PRO A 250 15.72 -6.32 -12.68
C PRO A 250 15.65 -7.84 -12.92
#